data_56ec855f68de87ff8eef334691837946
#
_entry.id   56ec855f68de87ff8eef334691837946
#
_cell.length_a   1.000
_cell.length_b   1.000
_cell.length_c   1.000
_cell.angle_alpha   90.00
_cell.angle_beta   90.00
_cell.angle_gamma   90.00
#
_symmetry.space_group_name_H-M   'P 1'
#
loop_
_entity.id
_entity.type
_entity.pdbx_description
1 polymer ?
#
loop_
_entity_poly.entity_id
_entity_poly.type
_entity_poly.pdbx_seq_one_letter_code
_entity_poly.pdbx_strand_id
1 'polypeptide(L)'
;MTVGAVALQAPRHEPLRASVRWALLFGNFVTGCGLMVVVGTLNDITRSLQVSVSTAGQLITIAAAVVCVGAPLLAGWVAGFDRRRLLTLAMLWYAAGHALCALMPSYAALWPVRAATLLAAAVFTPQAAAAISFMAPPAERGRHITFVFLGWSVASVLGLPMASWVGESFGWRTAFVAIAAMALIAAGWVFTVIPDGVKPAGLSRRDWRAVFTNRVLMAMVLVTALSGAGQFTVFAYFTPYYRAALGASTEQISLLLMWFGAFSLVGNMVLTRVIDRVGANAAVATTLALVALSLLLWPLATTLLSMAIVSIPWALGCFSSNSTQQARLSIAAPALAPALLALNTSAIYLGQAAGAASGGWLIAHAGYASLSWLALGWVTLAIGLSLWVGRRQRALA
;
A
#
# COMPACT_ATOMS: atom_id res chain seq x y z
N MET A 1 50.93 2.54 -33.63
CA MET A 1 49.79 3.47 -33.35
C MET A 1 48.81 2.70 -32.49
N THR A 2 48.89 2.89 -31.17
CA THR A 2 48.03 2.27 -30.19
C THR A 2 46.79 3.17 -30.03
N VAL A 3 45.62 2.66 -30.50
CA VAL A 3 44.31 3.32 -30.31
C VAL A 3 43.94 3.19 -28.84
N GLY A 4 44.01 4.28 -28.08
CA GLY A 4 43.59 4.32 -26.71
C GLY A 4 42.07 4.09 -26.61
N ALA A 5 41.68 3.00 -25.94
CA ALA A 5 40.30 2.75 -25.56
C ALA A 5 39.81 3.85 -24.62
N VAL A 6 38.98 4.75 -25.12
CA VAL A 6 38.21 5.68 -24.28
C VAL A 6 37.21 4.85 -23.51
N ALA A 7 37.53 4.56 -22.28
CA ALA A 7 36.58 3.95 -21.34
C ALA A 7 35.41 4.95 -21.18
N LEU A 8 34.27 4.63 -21.77
CA LEU A 8 33.00 5.30 -21.51
C LEU A 8 32.73 5.18 -20.01
N GLN A 9 33.04 6.24 -19.26
CA GLN A 9 32.67 6.35 -17.85
C GLN A 9 31.15 6.24 -17.77
N ALA A 10 30.67 5.18 -17.13
CA ALA A 10 29.27 5.05 -16.80
C ALA A 10 28.81 6.34 -16.07
N PRO A 11 27.65 6.89 -16.42
CA PRO A 11 27.15 8.11 -15.79
C PRO A 11 27.18 7.92 -14.27
N ARG A 12 27.94 8.78 -13.57
CA ARG A 12 27.96 8.83 -12.11
C ARG A 12 26.55 9.24 -11.66
N HIS A 13 25.73 8.27 -11.26
CA HIS A 13 24.48 8.59 -10.61
C HIS A 13 24.81 9.25 -9.27
N GLU A 14 24.50 10.53 -9.14
CA GLU A 14 24.56 11.19 -7.85
C GLU A 14 23.69 10.45 -6.85
N PRO A 15 24.13 10.27 -5.59
CA PRO A 15 23.33 9.61 -4.58
C PRO A 15 22.00 10.36 -4.40
N LEU A 16 20.89 9.61 -4.35
CA LEU A 16 19.56 10.19 -4.17
C LEU A 16 19.51 10.97 -2.87
N ARG A 17 19.20 12.28 -2.94
CA ARG A 17 19.16 13.17 -1.78
C ARG A 17 18.18 12.63 -0.72
N ALA A 18 18.60 12.62 0.54
CA ALA A 18 17.79 12.15 1.64
C ALA A 18 16.43 12.89 1.72
N SER A 19 16.43 14.21 1.46
CA SER A 19 15.23 15.05 1.46
C SER A 19 14.14 14.56 0.49
N VAL A 20 14.51 14.08 -0.69
CA VAL A 20 13.55 13.51 -1.67
C VAL A 20 12.85 12.27 -1.10
N ARG A 21 13.63 11.37 -0.48
CA ARG A 21 13.06 10.15 0.12
C ARG A 21 12.09 10.46 1.26
N TRP A 22 12.46 11.40 2.13
CA TRP A 22 11.61 11.81 3.24
C TRP A 22 10.34 12.53 2.79
N ALA A 23 10.41 13.38 1.78
CA ALA A 23 9.23 14.05 1.23
C ALA A 23 8.24 13.03 0.61
N LEU A 24 8.75 12.04 -0.13
CA LEU A 24 7.90 11.00 -0.72
C LEU A 24 7.35 10.03 0.32
N LEU A 25 8.12 9.70 1.38
CA LEU A 25 7.63 8.96 2.53
C LEU A 25 6.50 9.72 3.22
N PHE A 26 6.68 11.02 3.48
CA PHE A 26 5.67 11.86 4.10
C PHE A 26 4.41 11.97 3.22
N GLY A 27 4.56 12.12 1.91
CA GLY A 27 3.42 12.10 0.98
C GLY A 27 2.63 10.78 1.03
N ASN A 28 3.33 9.62 1.09
CA ASN A 28 2.68 8.32 1.28
C ASN A 28 2.03 8.18 2.65
N PHE A 29 2.63 8.72 3.71
CA PHE A 29 2.02 8.79 5.04
C PHE A 29 0.69 9.58 4.99
N VAL A 30 0.71 10.77 4.42
CA VAL A 30 -0.49 11.61 4.27
C VAL A 30 -1.57 10.92 3.43
N THR A 31 -1.16 10.27 2.32
CA THR A 31 -2.07 9.49 1.48
C THR A 31 -2.71 8.34 2.27
N GLY A 32 -1.92 7.61 3.05
CA GLY A 32 -2.40 6.53 3.91
C GLY A 32 -3.35 7.02 4.99
N CYS A 33 -3.00 8.09 5.71
CA CYS A 33 -3.87 8.71 6.71
C CYS A 33 -5.22 9.12 6.10
N GLY A 34 -5.20 9.75 4.93
CA GLY A 34 -6.43 10.19 4.29
C GLY A 34 -7.29 9.03 3.74
N LEU A 35 -6.71 7.87 3.36
CA LEU A 35 -7.53 6.68 3.09
C LEU A 35 -8.19 6.14 4.36
N MET A 36 -7.47 6.15 5.47
CA MET A 36 -7.92 5.56 6.75
C MET A 36 -8.80 6.49 7.58
N VAL A 37 -8.86 7.80 7.28
CA VAL A 37 -9.58 8.79 8.08
C VAL A 37 -11.05 8.44 8.29
N VAL A 38 -11.72 7.88 7.27
CA VAL A 38 -13.13 7.46 7.38
C VAL A 38 -13.29 6.32 8.39
N VAL A 39 -12.35 5.37 8.43
CA VAL A 39 -12.40 4.26 9.40
C VAL A 39 -12.32 4.80 10.83
N GLY A 40 -11.40 5.74 11.09
CA GLY A 40 -11.23 6.36 12.40
C GLY A 40 -12.38 7.28 12.82
N THR A 41 -13.06 7.91 11.86
CA THR A 41 -14.14 8.89 12.14
C THR A 41 -15.53 8.36 11.83
N LEU A 42 -15.69 7.06 11.59
CA LEU A 42 -16.93 6.46 11.09
C LEU A 42 -18.14 6.75 11.99
N ASN A 43 -17.97 6.61 13.29
CA ASN A 43 -19.04 6.84 14.28
C ASN A 43 -19.50 8.30 14.30
N ASP A 44 -18.58 9.23 14.12
CA ASP A 44 -18.91 10.66 14.12
C ASP A 44 -19.57 11.07 12.79
N ILE A 45 -19.11 10.54 11.67
CA ILE A 45 -19.76 10.71 10.36
C ILE A 45 -21.21 10.20 10.42
N THR A 46 -21.46 9.00 10.96
CA THR A 46 -22.82 8.45 11.08
C THR A 46 -23.72 9.33 11.91
N ARG A 47 -23.25 9.80 13.05
CA ARG A 47 -24.02 10.69 13.94
C ARG A 47 -24.25 12.06 13.30
N SER A 48 -23.21 12.66 12.73
CA SER A 48 -23.25 14.01 12.17
C SER A 48 -24.11 14.12 10.92
N LEU A 49 -24.04 13.12 10.03
CA LEU A 49 -24.77 13.11 8.75
C LEU A 49 -26.09 12.29 8.81
N GLN A 50 -26.46 11.74 9.98
CA GLN A 50 -27.69 10.99 10.21
C GLN A 50 -27.87 9.83 9.22
N VAL A 51 -26.79 9.07 8.96
CA VAL A 51 -26.80 7.90 8.08
C VAL A 51 -26.48 6.62 8.85
N SER A 52 -26.82 5.46 8.28
CA SER A 52 -26.44 4.18 8.88
C SER A 52 -24.93 3.95 8.83
N VAL A 53 -24.41 3.10 9.74
CA VAL A 53 -23.00 2.67 9.71
C VAL A 53 -22.65 2.01 8.36
N SER A 54 -23.59 1.23 7.80
CA SER A 54 -23.42 0.59 6.48
C SER A 54 -23.27 1.63 5.36
N THR A 55 -24.11 2.68 5.37
CA THR A 55 -24.02 3.78 4.40
C THR A 55 -22.71 4.55 4.53
N ALA A 56 -22.31 4.93 5.75
CA ALA A 56 -21.03 5.59 5.97
C ALA A 56 -19.83 4.71 5.59
N GLY A 57 -19.91 3.40 5.83
CA GLY A 57 -18.91 2.41 5.44
C GLY A 57 -18.68 2.34 3.92
N GLN A 58 -19.68 2.70 3.08
CA GLN A 58 -19.52 2.77 1.64
C GLN A 58 -18.43 3.76 1.21
N LEU A 59 -18.12 4.78 2.00
CA LEU A 59 -17.01 5.70 1.73
C LEU A 59 -15.65 4.98 1.69
N ILE A 60 -15.50 3.88 2.42
CA ILE A 60 -14.30 3.03 2.41
C ILE A 60 -14.28 2.19 1.12
N THR A 61 -15.41 1.59 0.77
CA THR A 61 -15.53 0.78 -0.47
C THR A 61 -15.33 1.64 -1.71
N ILE A 62 -15.90 2.84 -1.75
CA ILE A 62 -15.70 3.82 -2.84
C ILE A 62 -14.21 4.17 -2.96
N ALA A 63 -13.53 4.39 -1.83
CA ALA A 63 -12.11 4.66 -1.81
C ALA A 63 -11.31 3.53 -2.50
N ALA A 64 -11.57 2.29 -2.09
CA ALA A 64 -10.90 1.11 -2.66
C ALA A 64 -11.18 0.95 -4.15
N ALA A 65 -12.43 1.12 -4.58
CA ALA A 65 -12.85 1.02 -5.98
C ALA A 65 -12.20 2.10 -6.86
N VAL A 66 -12.21 3.36 -6.40
CA VAL A 66 -11.61 4.48 -7.15
C VAL A 66 -10.11 4.28 -7.31
N VAL A 67 -9.40 3.87 -6.27
CA VAL A 67 -7.95 3.64 -6.37
C VAL A 67 -7.65 2.41 -7.22
N CYS A 68 -8.43 1.34 -7.09
CA CYS A 68 -8.29 0.11 -7.87
C CYS A 68 -8.38 0.38 -9.38
N VAL A 69 -9.40 1.11 -9.81
CA VAL A 69 -9.65 1.41 -11.22
C VAL A 69 -8.83 2.63 -11.69
N GLY A 70 -8.73 3.65 -10.85
CA GLY A 70 -8.07 4.91 -11.16
C GLY A 70 -6.57 4.77 -11.39
N ALA A 71 -5.87 3.93 -10.61
CA ALA A 71 -4.44 3.81 -10.71
C ALA A 71 -3.96 3.37 -12.12
N PRO A 72 -4.45 2.30 -12.75
CA PRO A 72 -4.02 1.92 -14.09
C PRO A 72 -4.54 2.86 -15.18
N LEU A 73 -5.76 3.39 -15.05
CA LEU A 73 -6.33 4.31 -16.04
C LEU A 73 -5.53 5.61 -16.09
N LEU A 74 -5.21 6.19 -14.93
CA LEU A 74 -4.47 7.44 -14.87
C LEU A 74 -2.97 7.24 -15.15
N ALA A 75 -2.40 6.07 -14.88
CA ALA A 75 -0.98 5.80 -15.11
C ALA A 75 -0.56 6.08 -16.56
N GLY A 76 -1.39 5.71 -17.53
CA GLY A 76 -1.13 5.97 -18.95
C GLY A 76 -1.09 7.46 -19.27
N TRP A 77 -2.00 8.24 -18.68
CA TRP A 77 -2.11 9.68 -18.93
C TRP A 77 -0.95 10.46 -18.31
N VAL A 78 -0.57 10.08 -17.09
CA VAL A 78 0.42 10.85 -16.31
C VAL A 78 1.85 10.36 -16.46
N ALA A 79 2.08 9.26 -17.19
CA ALA A 79 3.40 8.61 -17.24
C ALA A 79 4.52 9.55 -17.77
N GLY A 80 4.23 10.36 -18.79
CA GLY A 80 5.18 11.30 -19.39
C GLY A 80 5.30 12.66 -18.68
N PHE A 81 4.51 12.90 -17.61
CA PHE A 81 4.54 14.17 -16.90
C PHE A 81 5.81 14.28 -16.05
N ASP A 82 6.29 15.52 -15.87
CA ASP A 82 7.34 15.85 -14.91
C ASP A 82 6.91 15.46 -13.50
N ARG A 83 7.73 14.67 -12.79
CA ARG A 83 7.38 14.09 -11.49
C ARG A 83 7.25 15.12 -10.37
N ARG A 84 8.04 16.19 -10.40
CA ARG A 84 7.90 17.31 -9.48
C ARG A 84 6.52 17.91 -9.56
N ARG A 85 6.09 18.28 -10.78
CA ARG A 85 4.76 18.88 -11.01
C ARG A 85 3.62 17.92 -10.74
N LEU A 86 3.74 16.69 -11.24
CA LEU A 86 2.70 15.67 -11.09
C LEU A 86 2.42 15.35 -9.62
N LEU A 87 3.46 15.05 -8.85
CA LEU A 87 3.32 14.68 -7.44
C LEU A 87 2.87 15.86 -6.57
N THR A 88 3.34 17.07 -6.88
CA THR A 88 2.86 18.29 -6.23
C THR A 88 1.38 18.53 -6.52
N LEU A 89 0.95 18.45 -7.79
CA LEU A 89 -0.45 18.62 -8.18
C LEU A 89 -1.36 17.55 -7.56
N ALA A 90 -0.88 16.31 -7.49
CA ALA A 90 -1.62 15.25 -6.80
C ALA A 90 -1.85 15.56 -5.32
N MET A 91 -0.83 16.08 -4.61
CA MET A 91 -0.97 16.49 -3.20
C MET A 91 -1.85 17.73 -3.04
N LEU A 92 -1.78 18.70 -3.94
CA LEU A 92 -2.67 19.87 -3.94
C LEU A 92 -4.14 19.45 -4.19
N TRP A 93 -4.37 18.54 -5.15
CA TRP A 93 -5.70 17.95 -5.39
C TRP A 93 -6.21 17.21 -4.15
N TYR A 94 -5.32 16.44 -3.49
CA TYR A 94 -5.66 15.71 -2.26
C TYR A 94 -6.02 16.65 -1.13
N ALA A 95 -5.29 17.75 -0.99
CA ALA A 95 -5.57 18.81 0.00
C ALA A 95 -6.90 19.50 -0.26
N ALA A 96 -7.11 19.97 -1.48
CA ALA A 96 -8.37 20.63 -1.88
C ALA A 96 -9.57 19.70 -1.70
N GLY A 97 -9.43 18.43 -2.11
CA GLY A 97 -10.47 17.42 -1.97
C GLY A 97 -10.83 17.13 -0.52
N HIS A 98 -9.85 16.99 0.38
CA HIS A 98 -10.12 16.80 1.82
C HIS A 98 -10.73 18.04 2.47
N ALA A 99 -10.27 19.24 2.10
CA ALA A 99 -10.88 20.47 2.57
C ALA A 99 -12.34 20.57 2.10
N LEU A 100 -12.63 20.25 0.84
CA LEU A 100 -14.00 20.19 0.32
C LEU A 100 -14.85 19.13 1.03
N CYS A 101 -14.31 17.93 1.28
CA CYS A 101 -15.01 16.89 2.04
C CYS A 101 -15.46 17.41 3.43
N ALA A 102 -14.59 18.19 4.12
CA ALA A 102 -14.91 18.75 5.42
C ALA A 102 -16.09 19.75 5.38
N LEU A 103 -16.34 20.39 4.24
CA LEU A 103 -17.41 21.35 4.03
C LEU A 103 -18.74 20.72 3.60
N MET A 104 -18.77 19.42 3.29
CA MET A 104 -19.97 18.77 2.76
C MET A 104 -21.07 18.67 3.83
N PRO A 105 -22.31 19.15 3.51
CA PRO A 105 -23.40 19.18 4.48
C PRO A 105 -24.13 17.84 4.61
N SER A 106 -24.00 16.94 3.64
CA SER A 106 -24.73 15.67 3.59
C SER A 106 -23.86 14.54 3.03
N TYR A 107 -24.27 13.30 3.29
CA TYR A 107 -23.62 12.12 2.72
C TYR A 107 -23.67 12.13 1.19
N ALA A 108 -24.82 12.52 0.59
CA ALA A 108 -24.99 12.59 -0.85
C ALA A 108 -24.01 13.57 -1.53
N ALA A 109 -23.66 14.67 -0.84
CA ALA A 109 -22.64 15.61 -1.32
C ALA A 109 -21.20 15.09 -1.03
N LEU A 110 -20.99 14.38 0.09
CA LEU A 110 -19.66 13.92 0.54
C LEU A 110 -19.09 12.82 -0.35
N TRP A 111 -19.87 11.80 -0.71
CA TRP A 111 -19.32 10.62 -1.40
C TRP A 111 -18.71 10.92 -2.77
N PRO A 112 -19.30 11.78 -3.65
CA PRO A 112 -18.68 12.06 -4.95
C PRO A 112 -17.42 12.92 -4.80
N VAL A 113 -17.41 13.87 -3.86
CA VAL A 113 -16.20 14.65 -3.55
C VAL A 113 -15.10 13.74 -3.02
N ARG A 114 -15.45 12.80 -2.14
CA ARG A 114 -14.51 11.79 -1.63
C ARG A 114 -13.95 10.92 -2.76
N ALA A 115 -14.79 10.41 -3.65
CA ALA A 115 -14.37 9.64 -4.82
C ALA A 115 -13.37 10.42 -5.69
N ALA A 116 -13.68 11.67 -6.02
CA ALA A 116 -12.79 12.54 -6.79
C ALA A 116 -11.45 12.81 -6.07
N THR A 117 -11.49 13.03 -4.75
CA THR A 117 -10.29 13.25 -3.92
C THR A 117 -9.32 12.08 -4.04
N LEU A 118 -9.82 10.85 -4.07
CA LEU A 118 -8.99 9.64 -4.05
C LEU A 118 -8.31 9.31 -5.38
N LEU A 119 -8.68 9.99 -6.47
CA LEU A 119 -7.90 9.94 -7.72
C LEU A 119 -6.46 10.43 -7.50
N ALA A 120 -6.25 11.41 -6.60
CA ALA A 120 -4.90 11.82 -6.21
C ALA A 120 -4.09 10.68 -5.56
N ALA A 121 -4.70 9.89 -4.68
CA ALA A 121 -4.07 8.73 -4.05
C ALA A 121 -3.72 7.66 -5.10
N ALA A 122 -4.61 7.43 -6.08
CA ALA A 122 -4.38 6.52 -7.19
C ALA A 122 -3.17 6.92 -8.06
N VAL A 123 -2.85 8.21 -8.11
CA VAL A 123 -1.69 8.74 -8.83
C VAL A 123 -0.45 8.80 -7.94
N PHE A 124 -0.55 9.40 -6.75
CA PHE A 124 0.63 9.75 -5.95
C PHE A 124 1.50 8.54 -5.60
N THR A 125 0.95 7.52 -4.98
CA THR A 125 1.71 6.37 -4.47
C THR A 125 2.47 5.62 -5.57
N PRO A 126 1.86 5.17 -6.69
CA PRO A 126 2.59 4.46 -7.73
C PRO A 126 3.59 5.37 -8.47
N GLN A 127 3.26 6.66 -8.63
CA GLN A 127 4.16 7.59 -9.32
C GLN A 127 5.33 8.05 -8.44
N ALA A 128 5.17 8.09 -7.12
CA ALA A 128 6.28 8.30 -6.17
C ALA A 128 7.29 7.15 -6.24
N ALA A 129 6.81 5.90 -6.26
CA ALA A 129 7.67 4.73 -6.44
C ALA A 129 8.37 4.71 -7.81
N ALA A 130 7.63 5.07 -8.88
CA ALA A 130 8.21 5.19 -10.22
C ALA A 130 9.28 6.30 -10.29
N ALA A 131 9.07 7.44 -9.62
CA ALA A 131 10.04 8.52 -9.53
C ALA A 131 11.33 8.05 -8.84
N ILE A 132 11.21 7.35 -7.71
CA ILE A 132 12.36 6.72 -7.03
C ILE A 132 13.07 5.72 -7.94
N SER A 133 12.31 4.84 -8.60
CA SER A 133 12.89 3.85 -9.54
C SER A 133 13.70 4.51 -10.66
N PHE A 134 13.30 5.70 -11.10
CA PHE A 134 14.00 6.47 -12.13
C PHE A 134 15.24 7.18 -11.59
N MET A 135 15.16 7.79 -10.40
CA MET A 135 16.22 8.61 -9.82
C MET A 135 17.29 7.81 -9.06
N ALA A 136 16.93 6.66 -8.49
CA ALA A 136 17.83 5.90 -7.64
C ALA A 136 18.81 5.03 -8.45
N PRO A 137 20.08 4.90 -7.97
CA PRO A 137 21.03 3.97 -8.53
C PRO A 137 20.44 2.54 -8.55
N PRO A 138 20.71 1.74 -9.59
CA PRO A 138 20.17 0.37 -9.71
C PRO A 138 20.40 -0.50 -8.47
N ALA A 139 21.59 -0.41 -7.85
CA ALA A 139 21.96 -1.19 -6.68
C ALA A 139 21.19 -0.84 -5.39
N GLU A 140 20.64 0.39 -5.30
CA GLU A 140 19.94 0.89 -4.09
C GLU A 140 18.43 1.07 -4.31
N ARG A 141 17.93 0.70 -5.47
CA ARG A 141 16.54 0.96 -5.89
C ARG A 141 15.53 0.32 -4.97
N GLY A 142 15.77 -0.93 -4.58
CA GLY A 142 14.93 -1.67 -3.65
C GLY A 142 14.80 -0.98 -2.31
N ARG A 143 15.93 -0.60 -1.71
CA ARG A 143 16.00 0.12 -0.44
C ARG A 143 15.24 1.45 -0.48
N HIS A 144 15.40 2.23 -1.53
CA HIS A 144 14.74 3.53 -1.63
C HIS A 144 13.23 3.41 -1.84
N ILE A 145 12.78 2.44 -2.64
CA ILE A 145 11.35 2.16 -2.84
C ILE A 145 10.71 1.72 -1.52
N THR A 146 11.29 0.72 -0.84
CA THR A 146 10.75 0.23 0.44
C THR A 146 10.75 1.30 1.52
N PHE A 147 11.77 2.18 1.55
CA PHE A 147 11.81 3.32 2.46
C PHE A 147 10.61 4.27 2.25
N VAL A 148 10.28 4.60 1.00
CA VAL A 148 9.13 5.48 0.70
C VAL A 148 7.81 4.84 1.12
N PHE A 149 7.71 3.51 1.04
CA PHE A 149 6.52 2.77 1.50
C PHE A 149 6.41 2.64 3.03
N LEU A 150 7.46 2.95 3.82
CA LEU A 150 7.33 3.09 5.27
C LEU A 150 6.25 4.10 5.66
N GLY A 151 5.99 5.12 4.82
CA GLY A 151 4.92 6.08 5.03
C GLY A 151 3.56 5.41 5.24
N TRP A 152 3.23 4.37 4.50
CA TRP A 152 2.01 3.58 4.68
C TRP A 152 1.99 2.81 5.99
N SER A 153 3.12 2.21 6.40
CA SER A 153 3.23 1.51 7.68
C SER A 153 3.03 2.47 8.85
N VAL A 154 3.64 3.67 8.77
CA VAL A 154 3.46 4.71 9.80
C VAL A 154 2.01 5.21 9.82
N ALA A 155 1.37 5.39 8.66
CA ALA A 155 -0.03 5.78 8.57
C ALA A 155 -0.97 4.75 9.21
N SER A 156 -0.70 3.46 9.06
CA SER A 156 -1.54 2.42 9.66
C SER A 156 -1.41 2.35 11.18
N VAL A 157 -0.23 2.66 11.72
CA VAL A 157 0.02 2.64 13.18
C VAL A 157 -0.46 3.91 13.87
N LEU A 158 -0.20 5.08 13.26
CA LEU A 158 -0.50 6.38 13.87
C LEU A 158 -1.75 7.04 13.29
N GLY A 159 -2.00 6.86 11.98
CA GLY A 159 -3.06 7.58 11.28
C GLY A 159 -4.45 7.21 11.75
N LEU A 160 -4.72 5.92 11.98
CA LEU A 160 -6.02 5.47 12.45
C LEU A 160 -6.34 5.93 13.89
N PRO A 161 -5.47 5.72 14.90
CA PRO A 161 -5.70 6.26 16.24
C PRO A 161 -5.81 7.78 16.28
N MET A 162 -4.96 8.49 15.52
CA MET A 162 -5.03 9.96 15.44
C MET A 162 -6.35 10.43 14.82
N ALA A 163 -6.81 9.80 13.74
CA ALA A 163 -8.08 10.14 13.11
C ALA A 163 -9.26 9.88 14.04
N SER A 164 -9.22 8.77 14.80
CA SER A 164 -10.24 8.46 15.80
C SER A 164 -10.27 9.51 16.92
N TRP A 165 -9.10 9.80 17.50
CA TRP A 165 -9.01 10.79 18.58
C TRP A 165 -9.43 12.18 18.13
N VAL A 166 -8.98 12.65 16.98
CA VAL A 166 -9.38 13.96 16.42
C VAL A 166 -10.88 13.98 16.11
N GLY A 167 -11.40 12.90 15.52
CA GLY A 167 -12.82 12.78 15.20
C GLY A 167 -13.72 12.82 16.42
N GLU A 168 -13.34 12.10 17.48
CA GLU A 168 -14.10 12.07 18.73
C GLU A 168 -14.01 13.39 19.51
N SER A 169 -12.84 14.05 19.50
CA SER A 169 -12.59 15.28 20.29
C SER A 169 -13.07 16.55 19.60
N PHE A 170 -12.94 16.62 18.25
CA PHE A 170 -13.14 17.86 17.47
C PHE A 170 -14.07 17.68 16.27
N GLY A 171 -14.61 16.49 16.07
CA GLY A 171 -15.47 16.15 14.95
C GLY A 171 -14.70 15.68 13.70
N TRP A 172 -15.35 14.84 12.90
CA TRP A 172 -14.77 14.24 11.70
C TRP A 172 -14.27 15.27 10.68
N ARG A 173 -14.92 16.43 10.59
CA ARG A 173 -14.52 17.51 9.69
C ARG A 173 -13.12 18.03 10.01
N THR A 174 -12.77 18.13 11.27
CA THR A 174 -11.43 18.55 11.73
C THR A 174 -10.37 17.54 11.32
N ALA A 175 -10.67 16.24 11.37
CA ALA A 175 -9.74 15.22 10.88
C ALA A 175 -9.48 15.36 9.36
N PHE A 176 -10.49 15.67 8.56
CA PHE A 176 -10.32 15.93 7.12
C PHE A 176 -9.51 17.22 6.86
N VAL A 177 -9.74 18.29 7.62
CA VAL A 177 -8.95 19.53 7.54
C VAL A 177 -7.49 19.27 7.92
N ALA A 178 -7.22 18.45 8.93
CA ALA A 178 -5.85 18.06 9.30
C ALA A 178 -5.13 17.32 8.16
N ILE A 179 -5.82 16.40 7.48
CA ILE A 179 -5.28 15.73 6.29
C ILE A 179 -5.00 16.75 5.16
N ALA A 180 -5.92 17.70 4.94
CA ALA A 180 -5.73 18.76 3.94
C ALA A 180 -4.48 19.61 4.24
N ALA A 181 -4.28 20.01 5.48
CA ALA A 181 -3.09 20.75 5.91
C ALA A 181 -1.80 19.95 5.71
N MET A 182 -1.79 18.68 6.12
CA MET A 182 -0.63 17.79 5.89
C MET A 182 -0.35 17.60 4.40
N ALA A 183 -1.37 17.49 3.55
CA ALA A 183 -1.22 17.38 2.12
C ALA A 183 -0.64 18.65 1.47
N LEU A 184 -0.99 19.85 1.96
CA LEU A 184 -0.35 21.10 1.54
C LEU A 184 1.13 21.14 1.91
N ILE A 185 1.47 20.72 3.13
CA ILE A 185 2.88 20.62 3.56
C ILE A 185 3.63 19.63 2.66
N ALA A 186 3.03 18.46 2.37
CA ALA A 186 3.63 17.47 1.48
C ALA A 186 3.82 18.01 0.06
N ALA A 187 2.85 18.76 -0.47
CA ALA A 187 2.94 19.40 -1.79
C ALA A 187 4.11 20.38 -1.86
N GLY A 188 4.25 21.26 -0.87
CA GLY A 188 5.34 22.21 -0.77
C GLY A 188 6.71 21.52 -0.65
N TRP A 189 6.79 20.49 0.21
CA TRP A 189 8.03 19.73 0.39
C TRP A 189 8.43 19.00 -0.88
N VAL A 190 7.52 18.27 -1.51
CA VAL A 190 7.75 17.59 -2.80
C VAL A 190 8.22 18.57 -3.87
N PHE A 191 7.56 19.74 -3.97
CA PHE A 191 7.91 20.77 -4.95
C PHE A 191 9.34 21.31 -4.76
N THR A 192 9.78 21.49 -3.52
CA THR A 192 11.09 22.05 -3.21
C THR A 192 12.25 21.07 -3.38
N VAL A 193 12.01 19.76 -3.18
CA VAL A 193 13.11 18.77 -3.13
C VAL A 193 13.24 17.89 -4.35
N ILE A 194 12.15 17.66 -5.12
CA ILE A 194 12.24 16.87 -6.35
C ILE A 194 12.86 17.73 -7.45
N PRO A 195 13.92 17.25 -8.12
CA PRO A 195 14.53 17.97 -9.23
C PRO A 195 13.52 18.20 -10.37
N ASP A 196 13.66 19.32 -11.06
CA ASP A 196 12.93 19.56 -12.31
C ASP A 196 13.48 18.66 -13.42
N GLY A 197 12.65 18.34 -14.41
CA GLY A 197 13.06 17.50 -15.53
C GLY A 197 13.06 16.00 -15.30
N VAL A 198 12.57 15.50 -14.14
CA VAL A 198 12.36 14.06 -13.90
C VAL A 198 11.16 13.60 -14.71
N LYS A 199 11.38 13.27 -15.97
CA LYS A 199 10.36 12.85 -16.95
C LYS A 199 10.68 11.45 -17.46
N PRO A 200 10.15 10.39 -16.82
CA PRO A 200 10.18 9.07 -17.43
C PRO A 200 9.45 9.07 -18.78
N ALA A 201 9.84 8.19 -19.67
CA ALA A 201 9.14 8.05 -20.96
C ALA A 201 7.64 7.78 -20.74
N GLY A 202 6.80 8.39 -21.55
CA GLY A 202 5.35 8.15 -21.54
C GLY A 202 5.04 6.69 -21.87
N LEU A 203 3.95 6.17 -21.30
CA LEU A 203 3.48 4.82 -21.58
C LEU A 203 2.69 4.81 -22.88
N SER A 204 3.20 4.08 -23.88
CA SER A 204 2.52 3.85 -25.15
C SER A 204 1.55 2.67 -25.06
N ARG A 205 0.65 2.54 -26.04
CA ARG A 205 -0.20 1.32 -26.19
C ARG A 205 0.65 0.06 -26.34
N ARG A 206 1.84 0.17 -26.93
CA ARG A 206 2.79 -0.94 -27.07
C ARG A 206 3.33 -1.38 -25.71
N ASP A 207 3.62 -0.43 -24.81
CA ASP A 207 4.09 -0.73 -23.47
C ASP A 207 3.02 -1.44 -22.64
N TRP A 208 1.78 -0.98 -22.68
CA TRP A 208 0.64 -1.65 -22.07
C TRP A 208 0.46 -3.07 -22.60
N ARG A 209 0.53 -3.24 -23.94
CA ARG A 209 0.48 -4.56 -24.55
C ARG A 209 1.64 -5.44 -24.07
N ALA A 210 2.86 -4.89 -23.99
CA ALA A 210 4.03 -5.60 -23.50
C ALA A 210 3.85 -6.08 -22.05
N VAL A 211 3.26 -5.25 -21.17
CA VAL A 211 2.95 -5.65 -19.79
C VAL A 211 1.92 -6.78 -19.76
N PHE A 212 0.77 -6.63 -20.44
CA PHE A 212 -0.31 -7.62 -20.41
C PHE A 212 0.04 -8.94 -21.10
N THR A 213 0.88 -8.92 -22.13
CA THR A 213 1.34 -10.14 -22.81
C THR A 213 2.50 -10.85 -22.12
N ASN A 214 3.22 -10.15 -21.22
CA ASN A 214 4.31 -10.74 -20.48
C ASN A 214 3.79 -11.53 -19.27
N ARG A 215 3.73 -12.87 -19.43
CA ARG A 215 3.22 -13.78 -18.39
C ARG A 215 3.96 -13.68 -17.07
N VAL A 216 5.27 -13.36 -17.08
CA VAL A 216 6.07 -13.23 -15.85
C VAL A 216 5.70 -11.97 -15.09
N LEU A 217 5.57 -10.83 -15.78
CA LEU A 217 5.15 -9.57 -15.16
C LEU A 217 3.71 -9.64 -14.62
N MET A 218 2.79 -10.23 -15.39
CA MET A 218 1.41 -10.42 -14.93
C MET A 218 1.32 -11.40 -13.76
N ALA A 219 2.14 -12.46 -13.75
CA ALA A 219 2.24 -13.35 -12.60
C ALA A 219 2.75 -12.64 -11.36
N MET A 220 3.73 -11.71 -11.47
CA MET A 220 4.15 -10.87 -10.34
C MET A 220 2.99 -10.03 -9.80
N VAL A 221 2.21 -9.40 -10.66
CA VAL A 221 1.03 -8.62 -10.24
C VAL A 221 0.00 -9.52 -9.56
N LEU A 222 -0.22 -10.72 -10.09
CA LEU A 222 -1.14 -11.69 -9.50
C LEU A 222 -0.69 -12.18 -8.12
N VAL A 223 0.62 -12.32 -7.86
CA VAL A 223 1.16 -12.61 -6.52
C VAL A 223 0.65 -11.58 -5.51
N THR A 224 0.59 -10.29 -5.86
CA THR A 224 0.06 -9.25 -4.98
C THR A 224 -1.43 -9.46 -4.68
N ALA A 225 -2.25 -9.77 -5.70
CA ALA A 225 -3.66 -10.03 -5.50
C ALA A 225 -3.91 -11.24 -4.60
N LEU A 226 -3.20 -12.35 -4.86
CA LEU A 226 -3.32 -13.57 -4.04
C LEU A 226 -2.85 -13.35 -2.60
N SER A 227 -1.73 -12.65 -2.40
CA SER A 227 -1.24 -12.27 -1.07
C SER A 227 -2.22 -11.36 -0.34
N GLY A 228 -2.79 -10.37 -1.03
CA GLY A 228 -3.84 -9.50 -0.51
C GLY A 228 -5.09 -10.27 -0.11
N ALA A 229 -5.54 -11.20 -0.95
CA ALA A 229 -6.69 -12.07 -0.66
C ALA A 229 -6.44 -12.89 0.61
N GLY A 230 -5.29 -13.54 0.72
CA GLY A 230 -4.95 -14.33 1.90
C GLY A 230 -4.94 -13.49 3.18
N GLN A 231 -4.27 -12.36 3.17
CA GLN A 231 -4.20 -11.51 4.35
C GLN A 231 -5.58 -10.95 4.73
N PHE A 232 -6.36 -10.44 3.78
CA PHE A 232 -7.65 -9.81 4.07
C PHE A 232 -8.78 -10.80 4.36
N THR A 233 -8.65 -12.09 4.05
CA THR A 233 -9.54 -13.15 4.52
C THR A 233 -9.66 -13.15 6.04
N VAL A 234 -8.59 -12.86 6.77
CA VAL A 234 -8.57 -12.79 8.24
C VAL A 234 -8.51 -11.36 8.77
N PHE A 235 -7.69 -10.49 8.16
CA PHE A 235 -7.46 -9.13 8.64
C PHE A 235 -8.75 -8.30 8.72
N ALA A 236 -9.64 -8.43 7.75
CA ALA A 236 -10.92 -7.73 7.74
C ALA A 236 -11.83 -8.12 8.92
N TYR A 237 -11.55 -9.25 9.54
CA TYR A 237 -12.37 -9.85 10.61
C TYR A 237 -11.60 -9.97 11.94
N PHE A 238 -10.46 -9.31 12.11
CA PHE A 238 -9.70 -9.36 13.36
C PHE A 238 -10.55 -9.02 14.58
N THR A 239 -11.25 -7.91 14.55
CA THR A 239 -12.08 -7.44 15.67
C THR A 239 -13.18 -8.44 16.05
N PRO A 240 -14.07 -8.87 15.13
CA PRO A 240 -15.08 -9.85 15.48
C PRO A 240 -14.48 -11.23 15.82
N TYR A 241 -13.39 -11.64 15.18
CA TYR A 241 -12.68 -12.87 15.51
C TYR A 241 -12.15 -12.85 16.94
N TYR A 242 -11.42 -11.80 17.35
CA TYR A 242 -10.84 -11.69 18.69
C TYR A 242 -11.93 -11.65 19.78
N ARG A 243 -13.05 -11.01 19.47
CA ARG A 243 -14.20 -10.98 20.38
C ARG A 243 -14.87 -12.36 20.49
N ALA A 244 -15.13 -13.04 19.38
CA ALA A 244 -15.85 -14.32 19.36
C ALA A 244 -14.98 -15.50 19.83
N ALA A 245 -13.70 -15.56 19.40
CA ALA A 245 -12.83 -16.70 19.67
C ALA A 245 -12.05 -16.57 20.98
N LEU A 246 -11.70 -15.34 21.39
CA LEU A 246 -10.84 -15.11 22.57
C LEU A 246 -11.59 -14.40 23.72
N GLY A 247 -12.86 -14.00 23.54
CA GLY A 247 -13.61 -13.21 24.51
C GLY A 247 -12.96 -11.83 24.79
N ALA A 248 -12.19 -11.28 23.84
CA ALA A 248 -11.38 -10.10 24.05
C ALA A 248 -12.24 -8.83 24.26
N SER A 249 -11.86 -8.00 25.25
CA SER A 249 -12.47 -6.68 25.45
C SER A 249 -12.02 -5.71 24.34
N THR A 250 -12.70 -4.56 24.25
CA THR A 250 -12.36 -3.52 23.27
C THR A 250 -10.92 -3.01 23.45
N GLU A 251 -10.46 -2.84 24.69
CA GLU A 251 -9.10 -2.43 25.03
C GLU A 251 -8.08 -3.46 24.62
N GLN A 252 -8.34 -4.75 24.86
CA GLN A 252 -7.48 -5.86 24.48
C GLN A 252 -7.37 -5.99 22.96
N ILE A 253 -8.47 -5.81 22.24
CA ILE A 253 -8.48 -5.78 20.76
C ILE A 253 -7.62 -4.60 20.26
N SER A 254 -7.79 -3.42 20.84
CA SER A 254 -7.00 -2.23 20.48
C SER A 254 -5.50 -2.45 20.71
N LEU A 255 -5.12 -3.10 21.82
CA LEU A 255 -3.73 -3.45 22.11
C LEU A 255 -3.17 -4.46 21.10
N LEU A 256 -3.93 -5.51 20.73
CA LEU A 256 -3.51 -6.46 19.71
C LEU A 256 -3.32 -5.82 18.34
N LEU A 257 -4.20 -4.89 17.95
CA LEU A 257 -4.07 -4.16 16.69
C LEU A 257 -2.86 -3.21 16.70
N MET A 258 -2.60 -2.52 17.82
CA MET A 258 -1.39 -1.70 18.00
C MET A 258 -0.13 -2.56 17.94
N TRP A 259 -0.12 -3.71 18.61
CA TRP A 259 0.96 -4.69 18.59
C TRP A 259 1.25 -5.15 17.16
N PHE A 260 0.22 -5.57 16.44
CA PHE A 260 0.33 -5.95 15.03
C PHE A 260 0.90 -4.81 14.17
N GLY A 261 0.39 -3.60 14.33
CA GLY A 261 0.88 -2.41 13.63
C GLY A 261 2.35 -2.11 13.91
N ALA A 262 2.77 -2.19 15.18
CA ALA A 262 4.15 -1.95 15.59
C ALA A 262 5.13 -2.95 14.93
N PHE A 263 4.82 -4.25 14.96
CA PHE A 263 5.64 -5.25 14.29
C PHE A 263 5.61 -5.12 12.76
N SER A 264 4.49 -4.67 12.18
CA SER A 264 4.42 -4.38 10.74
C SER A 264 5.36 -3.24 10.33
N LEU A 265 5.48 -2.22 11.15
CA LEU A 265 6.46 -1.15 10.96
C LEU A 265 7.90 -1.67 11.09
N VAL A 266 8.19 -2.45 12.14
CA VAL A 266 9.51 -3.08 12.35
C VAL A 266 9.88 -3.95 11.16
N GLY A 267 8.98 -4.80 10.68
CA GLY A 267 9.20 -5.67 9.51
C GLY A 267 9.59 -4.87 8.27
N ASN A 268 8.86 -3.79 7.98
CA ASN A 268 9.16 -2.95 6.82
C ASN A 268 10.48 -2.15 7.00
N MET A 269 10.81 -1.73 8.22
CA MET A 269 12.10 -1.09 8.52
C MET A 269 13.28 -2.04 8.32
N VAL A 270 13.18 -3.28 8.82
CA VAL A 270 14.21 -4.32 8.63
C VAL A 270 14.38 -4.60 7.15
N LEU A 271 13.26 -4.79 6.43
CA LEU A 271 13.29 -5.03 5.01
C LEU A 271 14.03 -3.94 4.24
N THR A 272 13.77 -2.67 4.54
CA THR A 272 14.43 -1.53 3.90
C THR A 272 15.96 -1.59 4.01
N ARG A 273 16.49 -2.23 5.06
CA ARG A 273 17.94 -2.39 5.26
C ARG A 273 18.55 -3.58 4.54
N VAL A 274 17.76 -4.62 4.28
CA VAL A 274 18.30 -5.91 3.81
C VAL A 274 17.93 -6.25 2.36
N ILE A 275 16.92 -5.60 1.77
CA ILE A 275 16.36 -5.96 0.46
C ILE A 275 17.39 -5.99 -0.66
N ASP A 276 18.30 -5.01 -0.70
CA ASP A 276 19.32 -4.93 -1.76
C ASP A 276 20.40 -6.03 -1.62
N ARG A 277 20.58 -6.59 -0.42
CA ARG A 277 21.52 -7.70 -0.16
C ARG A 277 20.90 -9.05 -0.46
N VAL A 278 19.65 -9.27 -0.04
CA VAL A 278 18.97 -10.57 -0.20
C VAL A 278 18.28 -10.71 -1.56
N GLY A 279 18.03 -9.58 -2.24
CA GLY A 279 17.33 -9.51 -3.51
C GLY A 279 15.80 -9.56 -3.36
N ALA A 280 15.10 -8.86 -4.25
CA ALA A 280 13.65 -8.69 -4.17
C ALA A 280 12.86 -10.01 -4.25
N ASN A 281 13.34 -11.00 -5.02
CA ASN A 281 12.67 -12.30 -5.12
C ASN A 281 12.70 -13.09 -3.81
N ALA A 282 13.86 -13.13 -3.14
CA ALA A 282 13.99 -13.80 -1.85
C ALA A 282 13.20 -13.04 -0.77
N ALA A 283 13.25 -11.71 -0.78
CA ALA A 283 12.51 -10.87 0.16
C ALA A 283 10.99 -11.09 0.05
N VAL A 284 10.42 -11.17 -1.18
CA VAL A 284 8.99 -11.50 -1.36
C VAL A 284 8.68 -12.90 -0.81
N ALA A 285 9.51 -13.89 -1.12
CA ALA A 285 9.29 -15.26 -0.63
C ALA A 285 9.34 -15.33 0.90
N THR A 286 10.31 -14.65 1.54
CA THR A 286 10.45 -14.62 3.00
C THR A 286 9.27 -13.93 3.66
N THR A 287 8.83 -12.77 3.16
CA THR A 287 7.70 -12.04 3.74
C THR A 287 6.39 -12.83 3.62
N LEU A 288 6.16 -13.50 2.49
CA LEU A 288 5.00 -14.38 2.32
C LEU A 288 5.10 -15.62 3.22
N ALA A 289 6.28 -16.20 3.40
CA ALA A 289 6.49 -17.33 4.31
C ALA A 289 6.22 -16.94 5.78
N LEU A 290 6.58 -15.73 6.21
CA LEU A 290 6.23 -15.22 7.55
C LEU A 290 4.71 -15.09 7.72
N VAL A 291 3.99 -14.60 6.71
CA VAL A 291 2.52 -14.56 6.74
C VAL A 291 1.94 -15.98 6.83
N ALA A 292 2.43 -16.90 6.00
CA ALA A 292 1.98 -18.29 5.99
C ALA A 292 2.24 -18.99 7.33
N LEU A 293 3.39 -18.74 7.97
CA LEU A 293 3.74 -19.27 9.29
C LEU A 293 2.71 -18.86 10.36
N SER A 294 2.37 -17.58 10.43
CA SER A 294 1.32 -17.12 11.36
C SER A 294 -0.02 -17.78 11.07
N LEU A 295 -0.44 -17.85 9.81
CA LEU A 295 -1.72 -18.46 9.43
C LEU A 295 -1.77 -19.96 9.76
N LEU A 296 -0.67 -20.66 9.61
CA LEU A 296 -0.53 -22.07 10.00
C LEU A 296 -0.63 -22.27 11.53
N LEU A 297 -0.01 -21.38 12.30
CA LEU A 297 -0.02 -21.40 13.76
C LEU A 297 -1.29 -20.79 14.36
N TRP A 298 -2.11 -20.09 13.57
CA TRP A 298 -3.30 -19.36 14.01
C TRP A 298 -4.28 -20.19 14.83
N PRO A 299 -4.62 -21.44 14.45
CA PRO A 299 -5.54 -22.27 15.22
C PRO A 299 -5.03 -22.66 16.62
N LEU A 300 -3.72 -22.56 16.86
CA LEU A 300 -3.09 -22.88 18.16
C LEU A 300 -3.19 -21.69 19.13
N ALA A 301 -3.56 -20.52 18.67
CA ALA A 301 -3.65 -19.31 19.47
C ALA A 301 -5.02 -19.22 20.17
N THR A 302 -5.12 -19.80 21.35
CA THR A 302 -6.36 -19.87 22.16
C THR A 302 -6.44 -18.82 23.26
N THR A 303 -5.37 -18.04 23.47
CA THR A 303 -5.30 -16.96 24.47
C THR A 303 -4.83 -15.66 23.80
N LEU A 304 -5.07 -14.53 24.47
CA LEU A 304 -4.57 -13.22 23.99
C LEU A 304 -3.07 -13.19 23.81
N LEU A 305 -2.31 -13.78 24.75
CA LEU A 305 -0.86 -13.84 24.69
C LEU A 305 -0.38 -14.70 23.53
N SER A 306 -0.93 -15.91 23.37
CA SER A 306 -0.57 -16.79 22.25
C SER A 306 -0.93 -16.14 20.91
N MET A 307 -2.08 -15.43 20.82
CA MET A 307 -2.48 -14.68 19.63
C MET A 307 -1.50 -13.53 19.34
N ALA A 308 -1.07 -12.77 20.35
CA ALA A 308 -0.07 -11.73 20.18
C ALA A 308 1.25 -12.30 19.62
N ILE A 309 1.72 -13.43 20.14
CA ILE A 309 2.95 -14.10 19.66
C ILE A 309 2.78 -14.64 18.25
N VAL A 310 1.71 -15.38 17.98
CA VAL A 310 1.44 -15.99 16.66
C VAL A 310 1.26 -14.93 15.58
N SER A 311 0.76 -13.76 15.91
CA SER A 311 0.58 -12.65 14.94
C SER A 311 1.88 -11.96 14.53
N ILE A 312 2.99 -12.11 15.27
CA ILE A 312 4.26 -11.42 15.00
C ILE A 312 4.81 -11.72 13.60
N PRO A 313 4.99 -12.98 13.15
CA PRO A 313 5.52 -13.24 11.81
C PRO A 313 4.66 -12.61 10.70
N TRP A 314 3.33 -12.69 10.81
CA TRP A 314 2.46 -12.03 9.84
C TRP A 314 2.63 -10.51 9.88
N ALA A 315 2.63 -9.91 11.04
CA ALA A 315 2.83 -8.48 11.18
C ALA A 315 4.14 -8.04 10.51
N LEU A 316 5.27 -8.73 10.78
CA LEU A 316 6.55 -8.48 10.10
C LEU A 316 6.45 -8.61 8.57
N GLY A 317 5.65 -9.55 8.07
CA GLY A 317 5.44 -9.81 6.65
C GLY A 317 4.40 -8.91 5.98
N CYS A 318 3.48 -8.30 6.70
CA CYS A 318 2.28 -7.64 6.17
C CYS A 318 2.60 -6.50 5.20
N PHE A 319 3.07 -5.36 5.67
CA PHE A 319 3.42 -4.23 4.81
C PHE A 319 4.71 -4.46 4.04
N SER A 320 5.64 -5.24 4.59
CA SER A 320 6.89 -5.57 3.93
C SER A 320 6.69 -6.43 2.67
N SER A 321 5.70 -7.34 2.63
CA SER A 321 5.39 -8.10 1.41
C SER A 321 4.96 -7.19 0.26
N ASN A 322 4.18 -6.15 0.56
CA ASN A 322 3.72 -5.19 -0.43
C ASN A 322 4.87 -4.29 -0.93
N SER A 323 5.69 -3.79 -0.01
CA SER A 323 6.86 -2.96 -0.33
C SER A 323 7.88 -3.72 -1.19
N THR A 324 8.17 -5.00 -0.85
CA THR A 324 9.05 -5.85 -1.65
C THR A 324 8.50 -6.13 -3.04
N GLN A 325 7.21 -6.36 -3.17
CA GLN A 325 6.59 -6.64 -4.45
C GLN A 325 6.65 -5.42 -5.37
N GLN A 326 6.46 -4.22 -4.83
CA GLN A 326 6.63 -2.99 -5.59
C GLN A 326 8.09 -2.77 -6.03
N ALA A 327 9.05 -3.03 -5.15
CA ALA A 327 10.46 -3.00 -5.49
C ALA A 327 10.79 -4.04 -6.58
N ARG A 328 10.29 -5.28 -6.44
CA ARG A 328 10.48 -6.37 -7.41
C ARG A 328 9.98 -6.00 -8.80
N LEU A 329 8.77 -5.44 -8.91
CA LEU A 329 8.18 -5.01 -10.18
C LEU A 329 9.00 -3.88 -10.83
N SER A 330 9.43 -2.91 -10.03
CA SER A 330 10.24 -1.79 -10.51
C SER A 330 11.64 -2.20 -10.99
N ILE A 331 12.24 -3.21 -10.34
CA ILE A 331 13.55 -3.75 -10.72
C ILE A 331 13.43 -4.65 -11.97
N ALA A 332 12.36 -5.45 -12.06
CA ALA A 332 12.17 -6.40 -13.16
C ALA A 332 11.97 -5.72 -14.52
N ALA A 333 11.31 -4.59 -14.57
CA ALA A 333 11.08 -3.84 -15.80
C ALA A 333 11.03 -2.32 -15.52
N PRO A 334 12.20 -1.65 -15.37
CA PRO A 334 12.26 -0.24 -14.99
C PRO A 334 11.54 0.70 -15.96
N ALA A 335 11.60 0.42 -17.26
CA ALA A 335 10.90 1.20 -18.28
C ALA A 335 9.37 1.11 -18.18
N LEU A 336 8.84 -0.01 -17.67
CA LEU A 336 7.42 -0.28 -17.50
C LEU A 336 6.96 -0.06 -16.04
N ALA A 337 7.84 0.40 -15.15
CA ALA A 337 7.55 0.57 -13.73
C ALA A 337 6.28 1.38 -13.45
N PRO A 338 5.98 2.52 -14.12
CA PRO A 338 4.75 3.26 -13.86
C PRO A 338 3.48 2.43 -14.10
N ALA A 339 3.44 1.62 -15.15
CA ALA A 339 2.31 0.75 -15.46
C ALA A 339 2.20 -0.40 -14.46
N LEU A 340 3.33 -1.06 -14.17
CA LEU A 340 3.38 -2.21 -13.26
C LEU A 340 2.99 -1.83 -11.83
N LEU A 341 3.44 -0.67 -11.34
CA LEU A 341 3.10 -0.19 -10.00
C LEU A 341 1.63 0.22 -9.90
N ALA A 342 1.07 0.78 -10.97
CA ALA A 342 -0.35 1.08 -11.04
C ALA A 342 -1.20 -0.20 -11.02
N LEU A 343 -0.85 -1.21 -11.82
CA LEU A 343 -1.51 -2.52 -11.80
C LEU A 343 -1.34 -3.24 -10.46
N ASN A 344 -0.17 -3.12 -9.83
CA ASN A 344 0.06 -3.66 -8.51
C ASN A 344 -0.85 -3.01 -7.46
N THR A 345 -1.07 -1.69 -7.55
CA THR A 345 -2.03 -0.99 -6.70
C THR A 345 -3.44 -1.55 -6.88
N SER A 346 -3.88 -1.76 -8.12
CA SER A 346 -5.17 -2.42 -8.40
C SER A 346 -5.23 -3.83 -7.82
N ALA A 347 -4.15 -4.60 -7.98
CA ALA A 347 -4.07 -5.98 -7.47
C ALA A 347 -4.18 -6.04 -5.94
N ILE A 348 -3.64 -5.05 -5.21
CA ILE A 348 -3.81 -4.93 -3.76
C ILE A 348 -5.30 -4.84 -3.41
N TYR A 349 -6.02 -3.90 -4.01
CA TYR A 349 -7.44 -3.68 -3.68
C TYR A 349 -8.35 -4.81 -4.16
N LEU A 350 -8.06 -5.41 -5.33
CA LEU A 350 -8.77 -6.61 -5.79
C LEU A 350 -8.54 -7.79 -4.84
N GLY A 351 -7.31 -8.00 -4.39
CA GLY A 351 -6.98 -9.02 -3.42
C GLY A 351 -7.71 -8.78 -2.09
N GLN A 352 -7.68 -7.56 -1.58
CA GLN A 352 -8.41 -7.19 -0.35
C GLN A 352 -9.90 -7.48 -0.46
N ALA A 353 -10.52 -7.09 -1.57
CA ALA A 353 -11.94 -7.34 -1.82
C ALA A 353 -12.26 -8.85 -1.90
N ALA A 354 -11.46 -9.61 -2.64
CA ALA A 354 -11.63 -11.06 -2.77
C ALA A 354 -11.45 -11.78 -1.43
N GLY A 355 -10.42 -11.38 -0.66
CA GLY A 355 -10.17 -11.91 0.67
C GLY A 355 -11.31 -11.62 1.65
N ALA A 356 -11.72 -10.36 1.74
CA ALA A 356 -12.84 -9.98 2.62
C ALA A 356 -14.15 -10.67 2.23
N ALA A 357 -14.46 -10.74 0.93
CA ALA A 357 -15.68 -11.42 0.46
C ALA A 357 -15.65 -12.92 0.75
N SER A 358 -14.53 -13.60 0.43
CA SER A 358 -14.40 -15.05 0.68
C SER A 358 -14.37 -15.37 2.18
N GLY A 359 -13.72 -14.53 3.00
CA GLY A 359 -13.72 -14.68 4.46
C GLY A 359 -15.12 -14.47 5.06
N GLY A 360 -15.86 -13.45 4.60
CA GLY A 360 -17.22 -13.19 5.04
C GLY A 360 -18.18 -14.33 4.68
N TRP A 361 -18.07 -14.85 3.46
CA TRP A 361 -18.85 -16.03 3.04
C TRP A 361 -18.54 -17.23 3.93
N LEU A 362 -17.26 -17.47 4.22
CA LEU A 362 -16.83 -18.60 5.04
C LEU A 362 -17.34 -18.49 6.49
N ILE A 363 -17.28 -17.27 7.08
CA ILE A 363 -17.83 -17.03 8.43
C ILE A 363 -19.31 -17.37 8.49
N ALA A 364 -20.08 -16.97 7.48
CA ALA A 364 -21.52 -17.22 7.43
C ALA A 364 -21.88 -18.72 7.35
N HIS A 365 -21.01 -19.56 6.76
CA HIS A 365 -21.30 -20.97 6.52
C HIS A 365 -20.54 -21.95 7.44
N ALA A 366 -19.34 -21.57 7.89
CA ALA A 366 -18.44 -22.45 8.64
C ALA A 366 -17.83 -21.80 9.90
N GLY A 367 -18.22 -20.57 10.22
CA GLY A 367 -17.69 -19.82 11.36
C GLY A 367 -16.23 -19.38 11.21
N TYR A 368 -15.65 -18.91 12.29
CA TYR A 368 -14.31 -18.28 12.29
C TYR A 368 -13.15 -19.29 12.19
N ALA A 369 -13.34 -20.54 12.62
CA ALA A 369 -12.24 -21.53 12.73
C ALA A 369 -11.56 -21.84 11.39
N SER A 370 -12.28 -21.72 10.29
CA SER A 370 -11.77 -22.05 8.95
C SER A 370 -11.07 -20.88 8.24
N LEU A 371 -11.12 -19.66 8.80
CA LEU A 371 -10.57 -18.46 8.15
C LEU A 371 -9.07 -18.56 7.86
N SER A 372 -8.28 -19.03 8.83
CA SER A 372 -6.82 -19.15 8.68
C SER A 372 -6.44 -20.18 7.60
N TRP A 373 -7.20 -21.24 7.42
CA TRP A 373 -6.96 -22.25 6.38
C TRP A 373 -7.23 -21.72 4.98
N LEU A 374 -8.34 -21.01 4.79
CA LEU A 374 -8.62 -20.35 3.51
C LEU A 374 -7.55 -19.29 3.18
N ALA A 375 -7.18 -18.47 4.16
CA ALA A 375 -6.12 -17.48 4.05
C ALA A 375 -4.76 -18.13 3.69
N LEU A 376 -4.41 -19.23 4.36
CA LEU A 376 -3.21 -20.01 4.07
C LEU A 376 -3.22 -20.57 2.64
N GLY A 377 -4.36 -21.03 2.14
CA GLY A 377 -4.53 -21.47 0.75
C GLY A 377 -4.18 -20.36 -0.25
N TRP A 378 -4.72 -19.17 -0.07
CA TRP A 378 -4.40 -18.00 -0.91
C TRP A 378 -2.90 -17.65 -0.86
N VAL A 379 -2.31 -17.59 0.35
CA VAL A 379 -0.88 -17.25 0.53
C VAL A 379 0.02 -18.34 -0.06
N THR A 380 -0.34 -19.61 0.07
CA THR A 380 0.41 -20.73 -0.52
C THR A 380 0.42 -20.64 -2.05
N LEU A 381 -0.72 -20.31 -2.67
CA LEU A 381 -0.78 -20.03 -4.11
C LEU A 381 0.12 -18.86 -4.50
N ALA A 382 0.12 -17.78 -3.70
CA ALA A 382 1.01 -16.64 -3.90
C ALA A 382 2.49 -17.03 -3.82
N ILE A 383 2.87 -17.85 -2.83
CA ILE A 383 4.25 -18.36 -2.68
C ILE A 383 4.63 -19.23 -3.90
N GLY A 384 3.79 -20.18 -4.28
CA GLY A 384 4.04 -21.06 -5.43
C GLY A 384 4.27 -20.27 -6.72
N LEU A 385 3.38 -19.30 -6.99
CA LEU A 385 3.49 -18.42 -8.14
C LEU A 385 4.75 -17.53 -8.06
N SER A 386 5.07 -17.02 -6.88
CA SER A 386 6.27 -16.18 -6.65
C SER A 386 7.57 -16.98 -6.90
N LEU A 387 7.62 -18.23 -6.45
CA LEU A 387 8.77 -19.11 -6.70
C LEU A 387 8.90 -19.46 -8.18
N TRP A 388 7.78 -19.72 -8.86
CA TRP A 388 7.79 -19.95 -10.31
C TRP A 388 8.34 -18.75 -11.07
N VAL A 389 7.88 -17.54 -10.73
CA VAL A 389 8.39 -16.28 -11.30
C VAL A 389 9.90 -16.15 -11.07
N GLY A 390 10.38 -16.39 -9.84
CA GLY A 390 11.81 -16.30 -9.52
C GLY A 390 12.68 -17.27 -10.33
N ARG A 391 12.18 -18.48 -10.62
CA ARG A 391 12.87 -19.46 -11.49
C ARG A 391 12.91 -18.98 -12.93
N ARG A 392 11.81 -18.44 -13.46
CA ARG A 392 11.75 -17.94 -14.84
C ARG A 392 12.65 -16.74 -15.07
N GLN A 393 12.76 -15.82 -14.11
CA GLN A 393 13.66 -14.68 -14.21
C GLN A 393 15.12 -15.10 -14.26
N ARG A 394 15.53 -16.10 -13.45
CA ARG A 394 16.90 -16.65 -13.49
C ARG A 394 17.24 -17.38 -14.78
N ALA A 395 16.24 -17.94 -15.46
CA ALA A 395 16.45 -18.63 -16.73
C ALA A 395 16.55 -17.68 -17.94
N LEU A 396 16.20 -16.38 -17.75
CA LEU A 396 16.25 -15.34 -18.79
C LEU A 396 17.41 -14.33 -18.57
N ALA A 397 18.07 -14.37 -17.40
CA ALA A 397 19.25 -13.60 -17.06
C ALA A 397 20.54 -14.37 -17.36
#